data_640d3a0a9b84cef58ffd2d10e11d29d7
#
_entry.id   640d3a0a9b84cef58ffd2d10e11d29d7
#
_cell.length_a   1.000
_cell.length_b   1.000
_cell.length_c   1.000
_cell.angle_alpha   90.00
_cell.angle_beta   90.00
_cell.angle_gamma   90.00
#
_symmetry.space_group_name_H-M   'P 1'
#
loop_
_entity.id
_entity.type
_entity.pdbx_description
1 polymer ?
#
loop_
_entity_poly.entity_id
_entity_poly.type
_entity_poly.pdbx_seq_one_letter_code
_entity_poly.pdbx_strand_id
1 'polypeptide(L)'
;MKLTGSEIVTEMLVREGVPYVIGIPGHGNLALVDAFRRYQDRLQVIMPRHEQSAVHMADGYYRVKGEPLAVFTSIGAGASNTAIGLATAYV
;
A
#
# COMPACT_ATOMS: atom_id res chain seq x y z
N MET A 1 25.06 -2.89 6.34
CA MET A 1 24.23 -1.98 5.54
C MET A 1 23.15 -1.38 6.41
N LYS A 2 22.98 -0.09 6.32
CA LYS A 2 21.94 0.61 7.09
C LYS A 2 20.76 0.96 6.19
N LEU A 3 19.57 0.67 6.64
CA LEU A 3 18.34 1.01 5.94
C LEU A 3 17.46 1.85 6.87
N THR A 4 16.72 2.79 6.29
CA THR A 4 15.68 3.51 7.03
C THR A 4 14.49 2.57 7.28
N GLY A 5 13.60 2.97 8.19
CA GLY A 5 12.38 2.18 8.43
C GLY A 5 11.55 2.01 7.17
N SER A 6 11.42 3.07 6.36
CA SER A 6 10.68 2.99 5.10
C SER A 6 11.31 2.03 4.10
N GLU A 7 12.64 2.01 4.05
CA GLU A 7 13.35 1.06 3.18
C GLU A 7 13.18 -0.38 3.65
N ILE A 8 13.16 -0.61 4.96
CA ILE A 8 12.93 -1.94 5.53
C ILE A 8 11.53 -2.45 5.14
N VAL A 9 10.51 -1.62 5.31
CA VAL A 9 9.14 -2.00 4.93
C VAL A 9 9.07 -2.34 3.45
N THR A 10 9.66 -1.49 2.61
CA THR A 10 9.66 -1.70 1.15
C THR A 10 10.39 -2.98 0.76
N GLU A 11 11.55 -3.21 1.36
CA GLU A 11 12.34 -4.41 1.10
C GLU A 11 11.57 -5.67 1.49
N MET A 12 10.84 -5.63 2.61
CA MET A 12 10.04 -6.78 3.03
C MET A 12 8.89 -7.05 2.06
N LEU A 13 8.22 -6.01 1.57
CA LEU A 13 7.17 -6.18 0.57
C LEU A 13 7.71 -6.83 -0.70
N VAL A 14 8.88 -6.39 -1.16
CA VAL A 14 9.52 -6.97 -2.34
C VAL A 14 9.86 -8.45 -2.10
N ARG A 15 10.41 -8.77 -0.94
CA ARG A 15 10.77 -10.15 -0.60
C ARG A 15 9.56 -11.07 -0.48
N GLU A 16 8.43 -10.52 -0.04
CA GLU A 16 7.18 -11.28 0.04
C GLU A 16 6.50 -11.42 -1.32
N GLY A 17 7.05 -10.82 -2.35
CA GLY A 17 6.51 -10.92 -3.70
C GLY A 17 5.29 -10.06 -3.94
N VAL A 18 5.07 -9.03 -3.13
CA VAL A 18 3.95 -8.09 -3.33
C VAL A 18 4.27 -7.21 -4.53
N PRO A 19 3.47 -7.28 -5.62
CA PRO A 19 3.81 -6.53 -6.84
C PRO A 19 3.33 -5.09 -6.84
N TYR A 20 2.32 -4.76 -6.03
CA TYR A 20 1.69 -3.44 -6.04
C TYR A 20 1.46 -2.93 -4.63
N VAL A 21 1.68 -1.63 -4.44
CA VAL A 21 1.22 -0.91 -3.27
C VAL A 21 0.23 0.14 -3.75
N ILE A 22 -0.90 0.25 -3.08
CA ILE A 22 -2.00 1.11 -3.52
C ILE A 22 -2.26 2.14 -2.43
N GLY A 23 -2.24 3.42 -2.80
CA GLY A 23 -2.50 4.47 -1.82
C GLY A 23 -2.28 5.85 -2.39
N ILE A 24 -2.50 6.85 -1.55
CA ILE A 24 -2.38 8.25 -1.92
C ILE A 24 -1.26 8.87 -1.08
N PRO A 25 -0.25 9.47 -1.74
CA PRO A 25 0.82 10.16 -1.04
C PRO A 25 0.28 11.34 -0.21
N GLY A 26 0.83 11.53 0.95
CA GLY A 26 0.49 12.63 1.82
C GLY A 26 1.63 12.95 2.76
N HIS A 27 1.42 13.95 3.62
CA HIS A 27 2.48 14.44 4.50
C HIS A 27 3.07 13.34 5.39
N GLY A 28 2.24 12.41 5.85
CA GLY A 28 2.68 11.40 6.82
C GLY A 28 3.39 10.20 6.22
N ASN A 29 3.42 10.05 4.89
CA ASN A 29 4.02 8.88 4.26
C ASN A 29 5.05 9.19 3.17
N LEU A 30 5.60 10.40 3.16
CA LEU A 30 6.53 10.82 2.11
C LEU A 30 7.78 9.94 2.03
N ALA A 31 8.35 9.59 3.18
CA ALA A 31 9.53 8.75 3.21
C ALA A 31 9.25 7.35 2.66
N LEU A 32 8.06 6.82 2.97
CA LEU A 32 7.64 5.52 2.48
C LEU A 32 7.45 5.53 0.96
N VAL A 33 6.78 6.56 0.44
CA VAL A 33 6.55 6.71 -0.99
C VAL A 33 7.88 6.87 -1.74
N ASP A 34 8.82 7.62 -1.16
CA ASP A 34 10.15 7.77 -1.75
C ASP A 34 10.89 6.43 -1.80
N ALA A 35 10.76 5.62 -0.76
CA ALA A 35 11.34 4.28 -0.77
C ALA A 35 10.71 3.40 -1.85
N PHE A 36 9.38 3.46 -2.02
CA PHE A 36 8.70 2.73 -3.09
C PHE A 36 9.26 3.11 -4.46
N ARG A 37 9.52 4.40 -4.67
CA ARG A 37 10.07 4.88 -5.94
C ARG A 37 11.40 4.21 -6.29
N ARG A 38 12.24 3.97 -5.30
CA ARG A 38 13.54 3.34 -5.54
C ARG A 38 13.42 1.86 -5.94
N TYR A 39 12.28 1.24 -5.68
CA TYR A 39 12.04 -0.16 -5.98
C TYR A 39 11.03 -0.35 -7.12
N GLN A 40 10.81 0.70 -7.92
CA GLN A 40 9.74 0.69 -8.93
C GLN A 40 9.92 -0.35 -10.03
N ASP A 41 11.08 -0.94 -10.15
CA ASP A 41 11.33 -2.06 -11.05
C ASP A 41 10.70 -3.37 -10.55
N ARG A 42 10.38 -3.46 -9.26
CA ARG A 42 9.84 -4.67 -8.63
C ARG A 42 8.55 -4.44 -7.87
N LEU A 43 8.23 -3.19 -7.56
CA LEU A 43 7.07 -2.82 -6.75
C LEU A 43 6.47 -1.55 -7.33
N GLN A 44 5.27 -1.66 -7.88
CA GLN A 44 4.61 -0.51 -8.51
C GLN A 44 3.63 0.16 -7.56
N VAL A 45 3.61 1.49 -7.61
CA VAL A 45 2.65 2.29 -6.84
C VAL A 45 1.44 2.56 -7.73
N ILE A 46 0.26 2.25 -7.21
CA ILE A 46 -1.01 2.57 -7.86
C ILE A 46 -1.70 3.61 -7.00
N MET A 47 -2.05 4.74 -7.59
CA MET A 47 -2.67 5.85 -6.87
C MET A 47 -4.13 6.00 -7.27
N PRO A 48 -5.07 5.55 -6.42
CA PRO A 48 -6.50 5.78 -6.65
C PRO A 48 -6.88 7.21 -6.27
N ARG A 49 -8.13 7.56 -6.46
CA ARG A 49 -8.62 8.89 -6.08
C ARG A 49 -9.15 8.96 -4.66
N HIS A 50 -9.28 7.82 -3.98
CA HIS A 50 -9.78 7.74 -2.62
C HIS A 50 -9.20 6.51 -1.95
N GLU A 51 -8.89 6.61 -0.67
CA GLU A 51 -8.28 5.50 0.08
C GLU A 51 -9.20 4.29 0.19
N GLN A 52 -10.52 4.52 0.22
CA GLN A 52 -11.48 3.42 0.20
C GLN A 52 -11.30 2.54 -1.05
N SER A 53 -11.09 3.18 -2.19
CA SER A 53 -10.85 2.45 -3.44
C SER A 53 -9.59 1.60 -3.36
N ALA A 54 -8.55 2.10 -2.70
CA ALA A 54 -7.31 1.33 -2.53
C ALA A 54 -7.57 0.01 -1.82
N VAL A 55 -8.34 0.04 -0.74
CA VAL A 55 -8.63 -1.16 0.04
C VAL A 55 -9.52 -2.12 -0.76
N HIS A 56 -10.54 -1.60 -1.46
CA HIS A 56 -11.38 -2.42 -2.31
C HIS A 56 -10.59 -3.08 -3.44
N MET A 57 -9.63 -2.36 -4.02
CA MET A 57 -8.76 -2.93 -5.07
C MET A 57 -7.93 -4.08 -4.53
N ALA A 58 -7.34 -3.90 -3.35
CA ALA A 58 -6.54 -4.93 -2.72
C ALA A 58 -7.40 -6.16 -2.35
N ASP A 59 -8.60 -5.93 -1.84
CA ASP A 59 -9.54 -7.00 -1.52
C ASP A 59 -9.94 -7.78 -2.77
N GLY A 60 -10.32 -7.08 -3.83
CA GLY A 60 -10.69 -7.72 -5.09
C GLY A 60 -9.54 -8.53 -5.69
N TYR A 61 -8.34 -7.98 -5.63
CA TYR A 61 -7.16 -8.68 -6.10
C TYR A 61 -6.96 -10.00 -5.34
N TYR A 62 -7.09 -9.96 -4.02
CA TYR A 62 -6.94 -11.17 -3.20
C TYR A 62 -8.01 -12.20 -3.53
N ARG A 63 -9.27 -11.76 -3.71
CA ARG A 63 -10.36 -12.68 -4.00
C ARG A 63 -10.17 -13.42 -5.32
N VAL A 64 -9.52 -12.79 -6.29
CA VAL A 64 -9.29 -13.38 -7.61
C VAL A 64 -7.97 -14.15 -7.64
N LYS A 65 -6.91 -13.57 -7.11
CA LYS A 65 -5.55 -14.07 -7.27
C LYS A 65 -5.07 -14.90 -6.08
N GLY A 66 -5.66 -14.70 -4.91
CA GLY A 66 -5.22 -15.40 -3.71
C GLY A 66 -3.94 -14.84 -3.11
N GLU A 67 -3.48 -13.68 -3.55
CA GLU A 67 -2.26 -13.03 -3.08
C GLU A 67 -2.57 -11.65 -2.53
N PRO A 68 -1.98 -11.26 -1.39
CA PRO A 68 -2.26 -9.96 -0.81
C PRO A 68 -1.53 -8.85 -1.52
N LEU A 69 -2.12 -7.65 -1.47
CA LEU A 69 -1.46 -6.41 -1.84
C LEU A 69 -1.34 -5.53 -0.61
N ALA A 70 -0.47 -4.55 -0.68
CA ALA A 70 -0.30 -3.59 0.40
C ALA A 70 -1.06 -2.30 0.06
N VAL A 71 -1.66 -1.70 1.07
CA VAL A 71 -2.30 -0.40 0.97
C VAL A 71 -1.62 0.54 1.94
N PHE A 72 -1.35 1.75 1.49
CA PHE A 72 -0.76 2.77 2.36
C PHE A 72 -1.64 4.01 2.39
N THR A 73 -1.61 4.71 3.50
CA THR A 73 -2.35 5.96 3.67
C THR A 73 -1.45 6.99 4.35
N SER A 74 -1.88 8.25 4.29
CA SER A 74 -1.33 9.26 5.16
C SER A 74 -2.09 9.22 6.49
N ILE A 75 -2.08 10.29 7.22
CA ILE A 75 -2.66 10.36 8.57
C ILE A 75 -4.12 10.78 8.54
N GLY A 76 -4.79 10.66 9.68
CA GLY A 76 -6.12 11.24 9.90
C GLY A 76 -7.18 10.72 8.94
N ALA A 77 -7.73 11.63 8.16
CA ALA A 77 -8.84 11.32 7.26
C ALA A 77 -8.49 10.24 6.23
N GLY A 78 -7.26 10.27 5.72
CA GLY A 78 -6.82 9.25 4.76
C GLY A 78 -6.86 7.86 5.37
N ALA A 79 -6.35 7.70 6.57
CA ALA A 79 -6.41 6.41 7.27
C ALA A 79 -7.84 6.02 7.60
N SER A 80 -8.67 6.97 8.02
CA SER A 80 -10.08 6.70 8.35
C SER A 80 -10.88 6.26 7.14
N ASN A 81 -10.53 6.74 5.96
CA ASN A 81 -11.21 6.38 4.72
C ASN A 81 -11.04 4.91 4.34
N THR A 82 -10.17 4.17 4.98
CA THR A 82 -10.00 2.73 4.72
C THR A 82 -11.02 1.87 5.45
N ALA A 83 -11.75 2.42 6.41
CA ALA A 83 -12.62 1.64 7.31
C ALA A 83 -13.67 0.81 6.57
N ILE A 84 -14.33 1.39 5.57
CA ILE A 84 -15.37 0.68 4.81
C ILE A 84 -14.77 -0.50 4.06
N GLY A 85 -13.64 -0.28 3.41
CA GLY A 85 -12.97 -1.34 2.67
C GLY A 85 -12.48 -2.46 3.58
N LEU A 86 -11.95 -2.11 4.74
CA LEU A 86 -11.50 -3.10 5.72
C LEU A 86 -12.67 -3.93 6.25
N ALA A 87 -13.81 -3.29 6.51
CA ALA A 87 -15.01 -3.98 6.95
C ALA A 87 -15.49 -4.96 5.87
N THR A 88 -15.47 -4.54 4.61
CA THR A 88 -15.84 -5.39 3.48
C THR A 88 -14.91 -6.60 3.35
N ALA A 89 -13.62 -6.36 3.47
CA ALA A 89 -12.63 -7.43 3.35
C ALA A 89 -12.73 -8.44 4.51
N TYR A 90 -13.07 -7.95 5.69
CA TYR A 90 -13.18 -8.79 6.89
C TYR A 90 -14.35 -9.76 6.82
N VAL A 91 -15.44 -9.36 6.22
CA VAL A 91 -16.63 -10.21 6.08
C VAL A 91 -16.49 -11.18 4.92
#